data_0e2725516bc8b059009174965e9d0335
#
_entry.id   0e2725516bc8b059009174965e9d0335
#
_cell.length_a   1.000
_cell.length_b   1.000
_cell.length_c   1.000
_cell.angle_alpha   90.00
_cell.angle_beta   90.00
_cell.angle_gamma   90.00
#
_symmetry.space_group_name_H-M   'P 1'
#
loop_
_entity.id
_entity.type
_entity.pdbx_description
1 polymer ?
#
loop_
_entity_poly.entity_id
_entity_poly.type
_entity_poly.pdbx_seq_one_letter_code
_entity_poly.pdbx_strand_id
1 'polypeptide(L)'
;GNLPLGKLNVYAGVRFEYNRMELDSHTQKNEESPTSVFYTYDDFFPSVNAAYRLNDKHQFRLSYGRTVNRPEFREVSSSVYYDFDLASNVQGNYNLKPAYIDNLDFGYEFYPSSGELISVSLFYKRFKNPIEWTYTVSGGTDLIYSYVNAKGADNYGVEVDIRKNLDFIGMRNFSLSLNGAL
;
A
#
# COMPACT_ATOMS: atom_id res chain seq x y z
N GLY A 1 2.63 -7.01 -21.10
CA GLY A 1 1.93 -7.57 -22.27
C GLY A 1 0.53 -8.04 -21.92
N ASN A 2 -0.31 -8.17 -22.94
CA ASN A 2 -1.66 -8.73 -22.84
C ASN A 2 -1.71 -10.03 -23.62
N LEU A 3 -2.18 -11.12 -22.98
CA LEU A 3 -2.30 -12.45 -23.57
C LEU A 3 -3.77 -12.92 -23.48
N PRO A 4 -4.57 -12.73 -24.54
CA PRO A 4 -5.91 -13.28 -24.60
C PRO A 4 -5.86 -14.78 -24.93
N LEU A 5 -6.30 -15.62 -23.99
CA LEU A 5 -6.34 -17.08 -24.11
C LEU A 5 -7.80 -17.57 -24.01
N GLY A 6 -8.62 -17.22 -25.01
CA GLY A 6 -10.04 -17.57 -25.00
C GLY A 6 -10.81 -16.89 -23.88
N LYS A 7 -11.25 -17.68 -22.87
CA LYS A 7 -11.95 -17.14 -21.69
C LYS A 7 -11.03 -16.51 -20.65
N LEU A 8 -9.71 -16.68 -20.77
CA LEU A 8 -8.70 -16.15 -19.87
C LEU A 8 -7.96 -14.98 -20.52
N ASN A 9 -7.94 -13.84 -19.85
CA ASN A 9 -7.12 -12.69 -20.21
C ASN A 9 -6.04 -12.51 -19.14
N VAL A 10 -4.77 -12.44 -19.55
CA VAL A 10 -3.65 -12.23 -18.66
C VAL A 10 -2.90 -10.97 -19.05
N TYR A 11 -2.70 -10.08 -18.09
CA TYR A 11 -1.86 -8.90 -18.21
C TYR A 11 -0.66 -9.07 -17.29
N ALA A 12 0.53 -9.05 -17.83
CA ALA A 12 1.75 -9.16 -17.04
C ALA A 12 2.73 -8.05 -17.43
N GLY A 13 3.45 -7.55 -16.46
CA GLY A 13 4.45 -6.52 -16.63
C GLY A 13 5.51 -6.55 -15.53
N VAL A 14 6.62 -5.90 -15.82
CA VAL A 14 7.68 -5.63 -14.86
C VAL A 14 8.07 -4.16 -15.04
N ARG A 15 8.10 -3.43 -13.94
CA ARG A 15 8.62 -2.08 -13.87
C ARG A 15 9.98 -2.11 -13.19
N PHE A 16 10.97 -1.46 -13.77
CA PHE A 16 12.27 -1.21 -13.16
C PHE A 16 12.32 0.25 -12.68
N GLU A 17 12.80 0.46 -11.46
CA GLU A 17 13.05 1.79 -10.92
C GLU A 17 14.47 1.88 -10.38
N TYR A 18 15.17 2.92 -10.80
CA TYR A 18 16.41 3.40 -10.20
C TYR A 18 16.07 4.64 -9.36
N ASN A 19 16.42 4.61 -8.09
CA ASN A 19 16.24 5.75 -7.20
C ASN A 19 17.56 6.10 -6.52
N ARG A 20 17.92 7.37 -6.58
CA ARG A 20 19.06 7.95 -5.87
C ARG A 20 18.55 9.11 -5.03
N MET A 21 18.84 9.07 -3.74
CA MET A 21 18.55 10.15 -2.81
C MET A 21 19.84 10.54 -2.09
N GLU A 22 20.12 11.83 -2.07
CA GLU A 22 21.26 12.43 -1.37
C GLU A 22 20.69 13.53 -0.47
N LEU A 23 21.03 13.48 0.79
CA LEU A 23 20.56 14.43 1.79
C LEU A 23 21.76 14.94 2.57
N ASP A 24 22.06 16.23 2.40
CA ASP A 24 23.04 16.94 3.20
C ASP A 24 22.32 17.69 4.32
N SER A 25 22.69 17.38 5.56
CA SER A 25 22.13 18.04 6.73
C SER A 25 23.24 18.68 7.57
N HIS A 26 23.01 19.90 8.01
CA HIS A 26 23.88 20.62 8.93
C HIS A 26 23.29 20.57 10.33
N THR A 27 23.76 19.69 11.19
CA THR A 27 23.39 19.65 12.61
C THR A 27 24.42 20.40 13.44
N GLN A 28 23.97 21.44 14.12
CA GLN A 28 24.85 22.28 14.95
C GLN A 28 25.31 21.63 16.27
N LYS A 29 24.79 20.44 16.67
CA LYS A 29 24.97 19.95 18.05
C LYS A 29 25.32 18.49 18.27
N ASN A 30 25.36 17.62 17.27
CA ASN A 30 25.72 16.23 17.46
C ASN A 30 26.78 15.78 16.46
N GLU A 31 28.00 15.60 16.92
CA GLU A 31 29.12 15.08 16.11
C GLU A 31 28.88 13.63 15.65
N GLU A 32 27.89 12.91 16.24
CA GLU A 32 27.51 11.53 15.90
C GLU A 32 26.47 11.43 14.77
N SER A 33 25.84 12.53 14.38
CA SER A 33 24.83 12.52 13.31
C SER A 33 25.50 12.75 11.96
N PRO A 34 25.24 11.89 10.94
CA PRO A 34 25.84 12.08 9.63
C PRO A 34 25.35 13.39 9.02
N THR A 35 26.29 14.18 8.48
CA THR A 35 25.98 15.42 7.76
C THR A 35 25.52 15.14 6.34
N SER A 36 25.85 13.98 5.78
CA SER A 36 25.45 13.57 4.43
C SER A 36 24.98 12.12 4.45
N VAL A 37 23.80 11.86 3.89
CA VAL A 37 23.21 10.53 3.78
C VAL A 37 22.93 10.24 2.31
N PHE A 38 23.32 9.07 1.88
CA PHE A 38 23.26 8.66 0.50
C PHE A 38 22.56 7.32 0.35
N TYR A 39 21.52 7.27 -0.48
CA TYR A 39 20.79 6.05 -0.78
C TYR A 39 20.71 5.81 -2.27
N THR A 40 20.94 4.57 -2.67
CA THR A 40 20.71 4.10 -4.04
C THR A 40 19.95 2.79 -4.00
N TYR A 41 18.89 2.70 -4.78
CA TYR A 41 18.04 1.52 -4.86
C TYR A 41 17.76 1.19 -6.32
N ASP A 42 17.92 -0.08 -6.65
CA ASP A 42 17.58 -0.68 -7.94
C ASP A 42 16.49 -1.72 -7.70
N ASP A 43 15.28 -1.44 -8.15
CA ASP A 43 14.11 -2.24 -7.81
C ASP A 43 13.35 -2.73 -9.04
N PHE A 44 12.87 -3.97 -8.97
CA PHE A 44 11.95 -4.56 -9.94
C PHE A 44 10.58 -4.79 -9.32
N PHE A 45 9.55 -4.33 -10.00
CA PHE A 45 8.15 -4.43 -9.58
C PHE A 45 7.36 -5.27 -10.58
N PRO A 46 7.29 -6.59 -10.39
CA PRO A 46 6.44 -7.44 -11.18
C PRO A 46 4.97 -7.20 -10.87
N SER A 47 4.12 -7.34 -11.89
CA SER A 47 2.68 -7.32 -11.75
C SER A 47 2.04 -8.32 -12.72
N VAL A 48 1.00 -9.00 -12.23
CA VAL A 48 0.20 -9.94 -13.02
C VAL A 48 -1.26 -9.73 -12.65
N ASN A 49 -2.12 -9.62 -13.68
CA ASN A 49 -3.56 -9.61 -13.53
C ASN A 49 -4.14 -10.65 -14.47
N ALA A 50 -4.93 -11.57 -13.94
CA ALA A 50 -5.63 -12.59 -14.71
C ALA A 50 -7.14 -12.45 -14.49
N ALA A 51 -7.91 -12.47 -15.56
CA ALA A 51 -9.36 -12.47 -15.51
C ALA A 51 -9.88 -13.67 -16.31
N TYR A 52 -10.58 -14.57 -15.64
CA TYR A 52 -11.20 -15.73 -16.24
C TYR A 52 -12.71 -15.57 -16.30
N ARG A 53 -13.24 -15.42 -17.51
CA ARG A 53 -14.69 -15.31 -17.77
C ARG A 53 -15.27 -16.72 -17.94
N LEU A 54 -15.93 -17.22 -16.89
CA LEU A 54 -16.58 -18.51 -16.94
C LEU A 54 -17.72 -18.52 -17.97
N ASN A 55 -18.56 -17.47 -17.92
CA ASN A 55 -19.65 -17.15 -18.85
C ASN A 55 -19.95 -15.65 -18.81
N ASP A 56 -21.03 -15.19 -19.44
CA ASP A 56 -21.37 -13.76 -19.53
C ASP A 56 -21.75 -13.14 -18.18
N LYS A 57 -22.03 -13.95 -17.16
CA LYS A 57 -22.44 -13.50 -15.83
C LYS A 57 -21.42 -13.71 -14.75
N HIS A 58 -20.42 -14.58 -14.96
CA HIS A 58 -19.49 -15.00 -13.91
C HIS A 58 -18.04 -14.81 -14.33
N GLN A 59 -17.28 -14.13 -13.51
CA GLN A 59 -15.87 -13.85 -13.73
C GLN A 59 -15.06 -14.06 -12.45
N PHE A 60 -13.87 -14.62 -12.58
CA PHE A 60 -12.85 -14.68 -11.55
C PHE A 60 -11.72 -13.75 -11.90
N ARG A 61 -11.14 -13.12 -10.88
CA ARG A 61 -9.94 -12.29 -11.02
C ARG A 61 -8.87 -12.75 -10.04
N LEU A 62 -7.64 -12.70 -10.49
CA LEU A 62 -6.46 -12.89 -9.68
C LEU A 62 -5.49 -11.77 -10.01
N SER A 63 -5.00 -11.05 -9.01
CA SER A 63 -3.98 -10.05 -9.20
C SER A 63 -2.83 -10.24 -8.21
N TYR A 64 -1.63 -9.97 -8.70
CA TYR A 64 -0.43 -9.87 -7.89
C TYR A 64 0.35 -8.63 -8.31
N GLY A 65 0.89 -7.90 -7.35
CA GLY A 65 1.76 -6.78 -7.62
C GLY A 65 2.65 -6.44 -6.43
N ARG A 66 3.91 -6.14 -6.74
CA ARG A 66 4.85 -5.59 -5.76
C ARG A 66 4.90 -4.09 -5.87
N THR A 67 4.88 -3.42 -4.73
CA THR A 67 5.03 -1.96 -4.59
C THR A 67 6.09 -1.63 -3.55
N VAL A 68 6.52 -0.38 -3.53
CA VAL A 68 7.51 0.14 -2.58
C VAL A 68 7.00 1.42 -1.95
N ASN A 69 7.25 1.58 -0.66
CA ASN A 69 7.18 2.85 0.06
C ASN A 69 8.60 3.22 0.49
N ARG A 70 9.15 4.26 -0.12
CA ARG A 70 10.49 4.77 0.21
C ARG A 70 10.38 5.82 1.31
N PRO A 71 11.37 5.86 2.22
CA PRO A 71 11.41 6.92 3.22
C PRO A 71 11.39 8.29 2.58
N GLU A 72 10.66 9.21 3.18
CA GLU A 72 10.66 10.62 2.79
C GLU A 72 11.89 11.35 3.34
N PHE A 73 12.25 12.50 2.76
CA PHE A 73 13.39 13.31 3.21
C PHE A 73 13.30 13.65 4.70
N ARG A 74 12.11 13.95 5.19
CA ARG A 74 11.88 14.28 6.60
C ARG A 74 12.09 13.09 7.52
N GLU A 75 11.74 11.90 7.06
CA GLU A 75 11.87 10.67 7.84
C GLU A 75 13.33 10.21 7.98
N VAL A 76 14.19 10.52 7.01
CA VAL A 76 15.62 10.18 7.04
C VAL A 76 16.52 11.32 7.50
N SER A 77 16.00 12.52 7.64
CA SER A 77 16.78 13.68 8.10
C SER A 77 17.20 13.50 9.56
N SER A 78 18.47 13.75 9.86
CA SER A 78 18.96 13.80 11.24
C SER A 78 18.48 15.02 12.02
N SER A 79 17.79 15.97 11.36
CA SER A 79 17.29 17.19 11.97
C SER A 79 16.13 16.90 12.92
N VAL A 80 16.12 17.61 14.04
CA VAL A 80 14.99 17.58 14.99
C VAL A 80 14.07 18.75 14.69
N TYR A 81 12.78 18.50 14.60
CA TYR A 81 11.76 19.54 14.47
C TYR A 81 10.64 19.34 15.48
N TYR A 82 9.96 20.42 15.83
CA TYR A 82 8.81 20.38 16.72
C TYR A 82 7.54 20.18 15.90
N ASP A 83 6.78 19.14 16.22
CA ASP A 83 5.48 18.87 15.64
C ASP A 83 4.39 19.41 16.58
N PHE A 84 3.60 20.36 16.07
CA PHE A 84 2.58 21.06 16.87
C PHE A 84 1.36 20.19 17.15
N ASP A 85 1.04 19.24 16.26
CA ASP A 85 -0.09 18.32 16.44
C ASP A 85 0.22 17.28 17.51
N LEU A 86 1.46 16.78 17.53
CA LEU A 86 1.95 15.85 18.54
C LEU A 86 2.41 16.54 19.82
N ALA A 87 2.53 17.89 19.81
CA ALA A 87 3.13 18.71 20.88
C ALA A 87 4.49 18.14 21.35
N SER A 88 5.31 17.66 20.42
CA SER A 88 6.54 16.93 20.72
C SER A 88 7.60 17.13 19.63
N ASN A 89 8.84 16.83 19.99
CA ASN A 89 9.93 16.82 19.03
C ASN A 89 9.90 15.54 18.20
N VAL A 90 10.20 15.67 16.91
CA VAL A 90 10.33 14.56 15.96
C VAL A 90 11.73 14.60 15.37
N GLN A 91 12.38 13.44 15.34
CA GLN A 91 13.70 13.24 14.74
C GLN A 91 13.64 12.13 13.70
N GLY A 92 14.13 12.39 12.51
CA GLY A 92 14.23 11.37 11.48
C GLY A 92 15.29 10.31 11.80
N ASN A 93 15.27 9.22 11.05
CA ASN A 93 16.19 8.10 11.20
C ASN A 93 16.84 7.77 9.86
N TYR A 94 18.10 8.12 9.72
CA TYR A 94 18.88 7.89 8.51
C TYR A 94 19.17 6.40 8.20
N ASN A 95 18.85 5.48 9.12
CA ASN A 95 18.99 4.04 8.90
C ASN A 95 17.75 3.40 8.27
N LEU A 96 16.71 4.18 7.95
CA LEU A 96 15.50 3.66 7.34
C LEU A 96 15.78 3.01 5.98
N LYS A 97 15.09 1.91 5.76
CA LYS A 97 15.09 1.16 4.51
C LYS A 97 13.74 1.29 3.82
N PRO A 98 13.66 1.14 2.50
CA PRO A 98 12.39 1.05 1.81
C PRO A 98 11.53 -0.09 2.34
N ALA A 99 10.24 0.15 2.43
CA ALA A 99 9.24 -0.87 2.70
C ALA A 99 8.72 -1.44 1.38
N TYR A 100 8.74 -2.77 1.26
CA TYR A 100 8.18 -3.46 0.10
C TYR A 100 6.87 -4.12 0.48
N ILE A 101 5.91 -4.08 -0.45
CA ILE A 101 4.58 -4.60 -0.23
C ILE A 101 4.25 -5.55 -1.38
N ASP A 102 4.05 -6.83 -1.06
CA ASP A 102 3.51 -7.82 -1.96
C ASP A 102 1.99 -7.87 -1.76
N ASN A 103 1.23 -7.62 -2.83
CA ASN A 103 -0.23 -7.61 -2.83
C ASN A 103 -0.72 -8.79 -3.66
N LEU A 104 -1.64 -9.56 -3.10
CA LEU A 104 -2.32 -10.67 -3.76
C LEU A 104 -3.82 -10.52 -3.54
N ASP A 105 -4.59 -10.48 -4.63
CA ASP A 105 -6.03 -10.35 -4.58
C ASP A 105 -6.67 -11.44 -5.43
N PHE A 106 -7.72 -12.07 -4.89
CA PHE A 106 -8.59 -12.99 -5.61
C PHE A 106 -10.04 -12.54 -5.48
N GLY A 107 -10.72 -12.39 -6.62
CA GLY A 107 -12.10 -11.91 -6.68
C GLY A 107 -13.00 -12.83 -7.50
N TYR A 108 -14.23 -12.94 -7.05
CA TYR A 108 -15.33 -13.50 -7.80
C TYR A 108 -16.38 -12.44 -8.04
N GLU A 109 -16.82 -12.29 -9.28
CA GLU A 109 -17.80 -11.32 -9.72
C GLU A 109 -18.98 -12.03 -10.38
N PHE A 110 -20.19 -11.70 -9.95
CA PHE A 110 -21.43 -12.15 -10.53
C PHE A 110 -22.27 -10.97 -11.01
N TYR A 111 -22.63 -10.99 -12.27
CA TYR A 111 -23.41 -9.97 -12.96
C TYR A 111 -24.83 -10.51 -13.27
N PRO A 112 -25.80 -10.39 -12.36
CA PRO A 112 -27.15 -10.91 -12.55
C PRO A 112 -27.84 -10.31 -13.77
N SER A 113 -27.75 -8.98 -13.92
CA SER A 113 -28.28 -8.21 -15.05
C SER A 113 -27.44 -6.96 -15.32
N SER A 114 -27.81 -6.21 -16.35
CA SER A 114 -27.11 -4.96 -16.68
C SER A 114 -27.18 -3.97 -15.52
N GLY A 115 -26.02 -3.47 -15.10
CA GLY A 115 -25.88 -2.52 -13.99
C GLY A 115 -25.92 -3.16 -12.58
N GLU A 116 -26.07 -4.48 -12.46
CA GLU A 116 -26.01 -5.22 -11.21
C GLU A 116 -24.68 -5.96 -11.05
N LEU A 117 -24.19 -6.03 -9.81
CA LEU A 117 -22.95 -6.72 -9.44
C LEU A 117 -23.08 -7.30 -8.04
N ILE A 118 -22.59 -8.50 -7.88
CA ILE A 118 -22.27 -9.08 -6.58
C ILE A 118 -20.83 -9.55 -6.68
N SER A 119 -19.95 -9.00 -5.87
CA SER A 119 -18.54 -9.41 -5.82
C SER A 119 -18.10 -9.78 -4.42
N VAL A 120 -17.22 -10.75 -4.36
CA VAL A 120 -16.50 -11.15 -3.16
C VAL A 120 -15.04 -11.20 -3.50
N SER A 121 -14.21 -10.47 -2.76
CA SER A 121 -12.78 -10.39 -2.94
C SER A 121 -12.05 -10.79 -1.66
N LEU A 122 -10.99 -11.57 -1.82
CA LEU A 122 -10.05 -11.90 -0.76
C LEU A 122 -8.76 -11.15 -1.07
N PHE A 123 -8.21 -10.48 -0.09
CA PHE A 123 -6.91 -9.83 -0.23
C PHE A 123 -5.91 -10.30 0.80
N TYR A 124 -4.64 -10.32 0.39
CA TYR A 124 -3.50 -10.56 1.25
C TYR A 124 -2.37 -9.59 0.88
N LYS A 125 -1.88 -8.85 1.87
CA LYS A 125 -0.77 -7.92 1.72
C LYS A 125 0.31 -8.26 2.71
N ARG A 126 1.52 -8.46 2.21
CA ARG A 126 2.70 -8.70 3.03
C ARG A 126 3.64 -7.51 2.96
N PHE A 127 3.89 -6.92 4.11
CA PHE A 127 4.80 -5.80 4.27
C PHE A 127 6.15 -6.30 4.76
N LYS A 128 7.21 -5.88 4.09
CA LYS A 128 8.60 -6.08 4.50
C LYS A 128 9.20 -4.73 4.85
N ASN A 129 9.77 -4.61 6.05
CA ASN A 129 10.34 -3.37 6.59
C ASN A 129 9.36 -2.19 6.59
N PRO A 130 8.09 -2.33 6.99
CA PRO A 130 7.19 -1.18 7.05
C PRO A 130 7.79 -0.08 7.94
N ILE A 131 7.60 1.17 7.53
CA ILE A 131 8.08 2.33 8.27
C ILE A 131 6.99 2.68 9.28
N GLU A 132 7.34 2.73 10.56
CA GLU A 132 6.42 2.97 11.66
C GLU A 132 6.96 4.04 12.60
N TRP A 133 6.05 4.71 13.29
CA TRP A 133 6.38 5.64 14.35
C TRP A 133 6.91 4.89 15.58
N THR A 134 7.90 5.49 16.22
CA THR A 134 8.41 5.09 17.53
C THR A 134 8.67 6.32 18.36
N TYR A 135 8.95 6.12 19.64
CA TYR A 135 9.36 7.22 20.51
C TYR A 135 10.40 6.76 21.52
N THR A 136 11.20 7.70 21.97
CA THR A 136 12.13 7.54 23.07
C THR A 136 11.84 8.59 24.13
N VAL A 137 12.08 8.23 25.39
CA VAL A 137 11.98 9.18 26.51
C VAL A 137 13.34 9.85 26.68
N SER A 138 13.37 11.17 26.56
CA SER A 138 14.59 11.96 26.72
C SER A 138 14.49 12.80 27.98
N GLY A 139 15.37 12.54 28.96
CA GLY A 139 15.60 13.41 30.10
C GLY A 139 14.36 13.84 30.91
N GLY A 140 13.62 12.88 31.48
CA GLY A 140 12.43 13.15 32.28
C GLY A 140 11.13 12.66 31.66
N THR A 141 10.25 13.57 31.28
CA THR A 141 8.94 13.23 30.67
C THR A 141 8.85 13.57 29.16
N ASP A 142 9.90 14.14 28.59
CA ASP A 142 9.87 14.60 27.21
C ASP A 142 10.00 13.42 26.24
N LEU A 143 9.05 13.34 25.32
CA LEU A 143 9.04 12.33 24.25
C LEU A 143 9.72 12.90 23.00
N ILE A 144 10.57 12.10 22.40
CA ILE A 144 11.10 12.34 21.06
C ILE A 144 10.55 11.23 20.17
N TYR A 145 9.71 11.61 19.20
CA TYR A 145 9.20 10.70 18.18
C TYR A 145 10.23 10.49 17.08
N SER A 146 10.23 9.30 16.51
CA SER A 146 11.10 8.94 15.42
C SER A 146 10.46 7.86 14.55
N TYR A 147 11.17 7.37 13.55
CA TYR A 147 10.74 6.36 12.60
C TYR A 147 11.63 5.13 12.69
N VAL A 148 11.04 3.94 12.53
CA VAL A 148 11.76 2.67 12.48
C VAL A 148 11.18 1.78 11.40
N ASN A 149 11.98 0.85 10.89
CA ASN A 149 11.45 -0.25 10.12
C ASN A 149 11.04 -1.39 11.06
N ALA A 150 9.75 -1.72 11.10
CA ALA A 150 9.31 -2.96 11.73
C ALA A 150 9.76 -4.18 10.92
N LYS A 151 9.79 -5.36 11.54
CA LYS A 151 10.26 -6.59 10.87
C LYS A 151 9.38 -7.01 9.71
N GLY A 152 8.09 -6.79 9.83
CA GLY A 152 7.08 -7.11 8.83
C GLY A 152 5.68 -7.08 9.42
N ALA A 153 4.70 -7.05 8.53
CA ALA A 153 3.29 -7.17 8.87
C ALA A 153 2.56 -7.91 7.74
N ASP A 154 1.49 -8.60 8.11
CA ASP A 154 0.57 -9.22 7.15
C ASP A 154 -0.82 -8.60 7.36
N ASN A 155 -1.48 -8.26 6.26
CA ASN A 155 -2.85 -7.76 6.26
C ASN A 155 -3.67 -8.60 5.27
N TYR A 156 -4.76 -9.16 5.73
CA TYR A 156 -5.64 -9.98 4.91
C TYR A 156 -7.09 -9.78 5.32
N GLY A 157 -7.98 -9.97 4.38
CA GLY A 157 -9.39 -9.79 4.64
C GLY A 157 -10.26 -10.18 3.48
N VAL A 158 -11.55 -9.91 3.66
CA VAL A 158 -12.61 -10.17 2.70
C VAL A 158 -13.36 -8.88 2.45
N GLU A 159 -13.61 -8.59 1.19
CA GLU A 159 -14.46 -7.49 0.75
C GLU A 159 -15.66 -8.02 0.00
N VAL A 160 -16.83 -7.45 0.27
CA VAL A 160 -18.08 -7.76 -0.43
C VAL A 160 -18.65 -6.47 -1.00
N ASP A 161 -19.00 -6.51 -2.27
CA ASP A 161 -19.66 -5.39 -2.96
C ASP A 161 -20.94 -5.89 -3.64
N ILE A 162 -22.04 -5.23 -3.36
CA ILE A 162 -23.36 -5.55 -3.92
C ILE A 162 -23.92 -4.29 -4.55
N ARG A 163 -24.27 -4.38 -5.84
CA ARG A 163 -25.05 -3.37 -6.56
C ARG A 163 -26.28 -4.02 -7.16
N LYS A 164 -27.45 -3.53 -6.75
CA LYS A 164 -28.73 -4.09 -7.13
C LYS A 164 -29.69 -3.00 -7.61
N ASN A 165 -30.31 -3.18 -8.78
CA ASN A 165 -31.40 -2.34 -9.25
C ASN A 165 -32.68 -2.67 -8.45
N LEU A 166 -33.48 -1.66 -8.13
CA LEU A 166 -34.69 -1.79 -7.31
C LEU A 166 -35.97 -1.91 -8.15
N ASP A 167 -35.85 -2.24 -9.45
CA ASP A 167 -37.00 -2.43 -10.35
C ASP A 167 -37.94 -3.51 -9.87
N PHE A 168 -37.42 -4.54 -9.20
CA PHE A 168 -38.21 -5.67 -8.67
C PHE A 168 -39.23 -5.30 -7.58
N ILE A 169 -39.04 -4.13 -6.94
CA ILE A 169 -39.99 -3.55 -5.98
C ILE A 169 -40.75 -2.33 -6.54
N GLY A 170 -40.70 -2.13 -7.87
CA GLY A 170 -41.38 -1.04 -8.57
C GLY A 170 -40.62 0.31 -8.50
N MET A 171 -39.46 0.39 -7.88
CA MET A 171 -38.61 1.60 -7.80
C MET A 171 -37.71 1.69 -9.00
N ARG A 172 -38.28 2.01 -10.17
CA ARG A 172 -37.53 2.19 -11.42
C ARG A 172 -36.57 3.37 -11.29
N ASN A 173 -35.36 3.24 -11.86
CA ASN A 173 -34.27 4.23 -11.81
C ASN A 173 -33.60 4.40 -10.44
N PHE A 174 -33.85 3.52 -9.47
CA PHE A 174 -33.11 3.46 -8.22
C PHE A 174 -32.22 2.21 -8.17
N SER A 175 -31.05 2.37 -7.61
CA SER A 175 -30.13 1.27 -7.32
C SER A 175 -29.63 1.35 -5.88
N LEU A 176 -29.40 0.20 -5.27
CA LEU A 176 -28.76 0.06 -3.96
C LEU A 176 -27.31 -0.39 -4.17
N SER A 177 -26.38 0.28 -3.52
CA SER A 177 -24.97 -0.13 -3.44
C SER A 177 -24.59 -0.33 -1.98
N LEU A 178 -24.08 -1.52 -1.68
CA LEU A 178 -23.58 -1.89 -0.34
C LEU A 178 -22.17 -2.42 -0.50
N ASN A 179 -21.26 -1.97 0.35
CA ASN A 179 -19.92 -2.51 0.48
C ASN A 179 -19.56 -2.71 1.95
N GLY A 180 -18.80 -3.76 2.19
CA GLY A 180 -18.29 -4.11 3.49
C GLY A 180 -16.94 -4.80 3.38
N ALA A 181 -16.09 -4.60 4.39
CA ALA A 181 -14.79 -5.24 4.52
C ALA A 181 -14.60 -5.77 5.94
N LEU A 182 -13.92 -6.91 6.05
CA LEU A 182 -13.51 -7.57 7.29
C LEU A 182 -12.04 -7.89 7.25
#